data_01681d423c510c316d4c382774788cf5
#
_entry.id   01681d423c510c316d4c382774788cf5
#
_cell.length_a   1.000
_cell.length_b   1.000
_cell.length_c   1.000
_cell.angle_alpha   90.00
_cell.angle_beta   90.00
_cell.angle_gamma   90.00
#
_symmetry.space_group_name_H-M   'P 1'
#
loop_
_entity.id
_entity.type
_entity.pdbx_description
1 polymer ?
#
loop_
_entity_poly.entity_id
_entity_poly.type
_entity_poly.pdbx_seq_one_letter_code
_entity_poly.pdbx_strand_id
1 'polypeptide(L)'
;MSASKYAQPERRPAVVAGASSGIGAETARALAQSGFPVALGARRTDRCEELAAAIRGDGGEAVAHPLDVSSDESVADFAAKVQADLGDVEVVISNAGLVGPGRLLEVGTERFGRELDVNLVGPYRLLHTFVPGMVERRRGDILFVSSDVALRARPFMSAYSAGKSGLEGLVESLQMELEGTGVRASIVRPGPTWSEMGGDWDADEAAFVLDQWVRFGLARHPHFLKARAIADAITTVVSAPRGVHISPVDVNPEAPVEDPS
;
A
#
# COMPACT_ATOMS: atom_id res chain seq x y z
N MET A 1 -11.54 -30.56 20.28
CA MET A 1 -10.41 -29.64 20.45
C MET A 1 -10.89 -28.24 20.12
N SER A 2 -10.87 -27.31 21.06
CA SER A 2 -11.21 -25.91 20.76
C SER A 2 -10.16 -25.37 19.81
N ALA A 3 -10.58 -24.88 18.62
CA ALA A 3 -9.68 -24.18 17.72
C ALA A 3 -8.98 -23.06 18.51
N SER A 4 -7.68 -22.96 18.41
CA SER A 4 -6.92 -21.91 19.09
C SER A 4 -7.50 -20.55 18.70
N LYS A 5 -7.85 -19.69 19.66
CA LYS A 5 -8.31 -18.31 19.41
C LYS A 5 -7.30 -17.48 18.61
N TYR A 6 -6.09 -18.00 18.43
CA TYR A 6 -5.01 -17.40 17.65
C TYR A 6 -4.80 -18.06 16.27
N ALA A 7 -5.63 -19.03 15.87
CA ALA A 7 -5.54 -19.60 14.55
C ALA A 7 -6.03 -18.59 13.49
N GLN A 8 -5.31 -18.47 12.38
CA GLN A 8 -5.80 -17.76 11.19
C GLN A 8 -6.84 -18.66 10.49
N PRO A 9 -7.87 -18.08 9.85
CA PRO A 9 -8.77 -18.86 9.00
C PRO A 9 -7.99 -19.41 7.80
N GLU A 10 -8.42 -20.56 7.29
CA GLU A 10 -7.80 -21.21 6.12
C GLU A 10 -7.90 -20.32 4.86
N ARG A 11 -9.01 -19.61 4.71
CA ARG A 11 -9.26 -18.72 3.56
C ARG A 11 -9.35 -17.27 4.04
N ARG A 12 -8.51 -16.42 3.48
CA ARG A 12 -8.38 -14.99 3.86
C ARG A 12 -8.41 -14.10 2.61
N PRO A 13 -9.58 -13.73 2.07
CA PRO A 13 -9.66 -12.83 0.93
C PRO A 13 -8.97 -11.51 1.21
N ALA A 14 -8.12 -11.08 0.28
CA ALA A 14 -7.31 -9.87 0.37
C ALA A 14 -7.66 -8.89 -0.75
N VAL A 15 -7.84 -7.63 -0.39
CA VAL A 15 -7.97 -6.50 -1.31
C VAL A 15 -6.62 -5.83 -1.48
N VAL A 16 -6.23 -5.51 -2.72
CA VAL A 16 -5.05 -4.70 -3.03
C VAL A 16 -5.49 -3.46 -3.83
N ALA A 17 -5.52 -2.31 -3.18
CA ALA A 17 -5.78 -1.03 -3.83
C ALA A 17 -4.51 -0.49 -4.50
N GLY A 18 -4.61 -0.09 -5.77
CA GLY A 18 -3.46 0.32 -6.57
C GLY A 18 -2.67 -0.86 -7.15
N ALA A 19 -3.36 -1.95 -7.53
CA ALA A 19 -2.77 -3.20 -8.00
C ALA A 19 -2.32 -3.18 -9.48
N SER A 20 -2.50 -2.09 -10.22
CA SER A 20 -2.21 -2.05 -11.66
C SER A 20 -0.73 -2.03 -12.01
N SER A 21 0.16 -1.78 -11.05
CA SER A 21 1.61 -1.75 -11.28
C SER A 21 2.43 -1.75 -9.97
N GLY A 22 3.75 -1.83 -10.09
CA GLY A 22 4.71 -1.60 -9.01
C GLY A 22 4.47 -2.46 -7.77
N ILE A 23 4.52 -1.83 -6.59
CA ILE A 23 4.36 -2.51 -5.29
C ILE A 23 3.02 -3.24 -5.20
N GLY A 24 1.92 -2.61 -5.64
CA GLY A 24 0.59 -3.22 -5.57
C GLY A 24 0.46 -4.48 -6.42
N ALA A 25 0.99 -4.48 -7.65
CA ALA A 25 0.97 -5.65 -8.53
C ALA A 25 1.80 -6.80 -7.94
N GLU A 26 3.01 -6.52 -7.44
CA GLU A 26 3.85 -7.52 -6.80
C GLU A 26 3.25 -8.05 -5.50
N THR A 27 2.57 -7.18 -4.72
CA THR A 27 1.85 -7.58 -3.51
C THR A 27 0.70 -8.54 -3.83
N ALA A 28 -0.08 -8.27 -4.88
CA ALA A 28 -1.14 -9.17 -5.32
C ALA A 28 -0.59 -10.55 -5.71
N ARG A 29 0.53 -10.60 -6.46
CA ARG A 29 1.22 -11.86 -6.81
C ARG A 29 1.71 -12.60 -5.56
N ALA A 30 2.38 -11.91 -4.64
CA ALA A 30 2.95 -12.50 -3.43
C ALA A 30 1.87 -13.06 -2.50
N LEU A 31 0.77 -12.34 -2.32
CA LEU A 31 -0.38 -12.80 -1.54
C LEU A 31 -1.03 -14.04 -2.19
N ALA A 32 -1.27 -14.01 -3.51
CA ALA A 32 -1.83 -15.15 -4.21
C ALA A 32 -0.92 -16.39 -4.13
N GLN A 33 0.39 -16.23 -4.28
CA GLN A 33 1.39 -17.29 -4.08
C GLN A 33 1.38 -17.85 -2.65
N SER A 34 0.98 -17.04 -1.68
CA SER A 34 0.82 -17.44 -0.27
C SER A 34 -0.57 -18.01 0.04
N GLY A 35 -1.42 -18.23 -0.97
CA GLY A 35 -2.74 -18.85 -0.84
C GLY A 35 -3.87 -17.89 -0.48
N PHE A 36 -3.66 -16.58 -0.54
CA PHE A 36 -4.74 -15.61 -0.37
C PHE A 36 -5.53 -15.47 -1.67
N PRO A 37 -6.87 -15.59 -1.65
CA PRO A 37 -7.70 -15.06 -2.74
C PRO A 37 -7.52 -13.54 -2.80
N VAL A 38 -7.30 -12.97 -3.99
CA VAL A 38 -6.98 -11.55 -4.14
C VAL A 38 -7.96 -10.81 -5.03
N ALA A 39 -8.43 -9.65 -4.57
CA ALA A 39 -9.18 -8.69 -5.36
C ALA A 39 -8.28 -7.50 -5.70
N LEU A 40 -8.09 -7.26 -6.99
CA LEU A 40 -7.23 -6.22 -7.52
C LEU A 40 -8.07 -5.00 -7.89
N GLY A 41 -7.77 -3.87 -7.26
CA GLY A 41 -8.46 -2.60 -7.50
C GLY A 41 -7.53 -1.52 -8.02
N ALA A 42 -7.86 -0.91 -9.16
CA ALA A 42 -7.20 0.28 -9.68
C ALA A 42 -8.05 0.97 -10.75
N ARG A 43 -7.69 2.22 -11.13
CA ARG A 43 -8.30 2.93 -12.27
C ARG A 43 -7.99 2.29 -13.62
N ARG A 44 -6.78 1.71 -13.78
CA ARG A 44 -6.36 0.95 -14.96
C ARG A 44 -6.80 -0.50 -14.80
N THR A 45 -8.09 -0.74 -14.97
CA THR A 45 -8.71 -2.05 -14.71
C THR A 45 -8.21 -3.11 -15.67
N ASP A 46 -7.92 -2.76 -16.92
CA ASP A 46 -7.32 -3.63 -17.93
C ASP A 46 -6.05 -4.32 -17.42
N ARG A 47 -5.14 -3.58 -16.80
CA ARG A 47 -3.91 -4.13 -16.20
C ARG A 47 -4.20 -5.03 -15.00
N CYS A 48 -5.21 -4.70 -14.22
CA CYS A 48 -5.63 -5.55 -13.10
C CYS A 48 -6.22 -6.88 -13.62
N GLU A 49 -6.98 -6.86 -14.70
CA GLU A 49 -7.54 -8.05 -15.34
C GLU A 49 -6.44 -8.96 -15.92
N GLU A 50 -5.45 -8.40 -16.61
CA GLU A 50 -4.28 -9.14 -17.09
C GLU A 50 -3.52 -9.80 -15.93
N LEU A 51 -3.32 -9.07 -14.84
CA LEU A 51 -2.66 -9.59 -13.64
C LEU A 51 -3.50 -10.69 -12.97
N ALA A 52 -4.81 -10.50 -12.84
CA ALA A 52 -5.71 -11.50 -12.28
C ALA A 52 -5.73 -12.76 -13.13
N ALA A 53 -5.74 -12.63 -14.47
CA ALA A 53 -5.65 -13.76 -15.39
C ALA A 53 -4.33 -14.54 -15.22
N ALA A 54 -3.21 -13.83 -15.08
CA ALA A 54 -1.91 -14.47 -14.83
C ALA A 54 -1.89 -15.22 -13.48
N ILE A 55 -2.41 -14.61 -12.40
CA ILE A 55 -2.51 -15.25 -11.08
C ILE A 55 -3.38 -16.51 -11.16
N ARG A 56 -4.52 -16.48 -11.87
CA ARG A 56 -5.37 -17.65 -12.07
C ARG A 56 -4.68 -18.73 -12.92
N GLY A 57 -3.89 -18.31 -13.91
CA GLY A 57 -3.06 -19.23 -14.73
C GLY A 57 -2.01 -19.98 -13.90
N ASP A 58 -1.49 -19.35 -12.86
CA ASP A 58 -0.55 -19.93 -11.90
C ASP A 58 -1.25 -20.74 -10.77
N GLY A 59 -2.58 -20.92 -10.85
CA GLY A 59 -3.37 -21.70 -9.89
C GLY A 59 -3.86 -20.90 -8.67
N GLY A 60 -3.68 -19.59 -8.63
CA GLY A 60 -4.23 -18.72 -7.59
C GLY A 60 -5.69 -18.34 -7.85
N GLU A 61 -6.34 -17.73 -6.85
CA GLU A 61 -7.68 -17.15 -6.95
C GLU A 61 -7.57 -15.64 -7.02
N ALA A 62 -8.05 -15.01 -8.12
CA ALA A 62 -7.95 -13.58 -8.31
C ALA A 62 -9.14 -13.02 -9.11
N VAL A 63 -9.61 -11.84 -8.70
CA VAL A 63 -10.61 -11.02 -9.40
C VAL A 63 -10.08 -9.59 -9.55
N ALA A 64 -10.60 -8.85 -10.53
CA ALA A 64 -10.23 -7.46 -10.75
C ALA A 64 -11.48 -6.60 -10.94
N HIS A 65 -11.49 -5.42 -10.31
CA HIS A 65 -12.57 -4.47 -10.44
C HIS A 65 -12.03 -3.03 -10.50
N PRO A 66 -12.76 -2.10 -11.17
CA PRO A 66 -12.43 -0.68 -11.13
C PRO A 66 -12.41 -0.15 -9.70
N LEU A 67 -11.38 0.64 -9.37
CA LEU A 67 -11.27 1.31 -8.09
C LEU A 67 -10.59 2.67 -8.25
N ASP A 68 -11.31 3.72 -7.93
CA ASP A 68 -10.76 5.04 -7.68
C ASP A 68 -10.91 5.37 -6.19
N VAL A 69 -9.79 5.39 -5.47
CA VAL A 69 -9.78 5.68 -4.02
C VAL A 69 -10.16 7.13 -3.69
N SER A 70 -10.23 8.02 -4.69
CA SER A 70 -10.69 9.39 -4.52
C SER A 70 -12.21 9.54 -4.60
N SER A 71 -12.97 8.45 -4.82
CA SER A 71 -14.43 8.44 -4.93
C SER A 71 -15.04 7.46 -3.93
N ASP A 72 -15.93 7.98 -3.07
CA ASP A 72 -16.70 7.17 -2.11
C ASP A 72 -17.57 6.13 -2.83
N GLU A 73 -18.23 6.53 -3.94
CA GLU A 73 -19.05 5.63 -4.76
C GLU A 73 -18.21 4.50 -5.36
N SER A 74 -17.04 4.81 -5.92
CA SER A 74 -16.15 3.82 -6.51
C SER A 74 -15.64 2.81 -5.47
N VAL A 75 -15.31 3.28 -4.26
CA VAL A 75 -14.87 2.39 -3.17
C VAL A 75 -16.01 1.49 -2.69
N ALA A 76 -17.24 2.00 -2.57
CA ALA A 76 -18.41 1.24 -2.19
C ALA A 76 -18.77 0.17 -3.24
N ASP A 77 -18.79 0.55 -4.53
CA ASP A 77 -19.05 -0.38 -5.63
C ASP A 77 -17.99 -1.49 -5.73
N PHE A 78 -16.72 -1.11 -5.56
CA PHE A 78 -15.62 -2.07 -5.51
C PHE A 78 -15.82 -3.07 -4.37
N ALA A 79 -16.11 -2.59 -3.16
CA ALA A 79 -16.32 -3.45 -2.00
C ALA A 79 -17.51 -4.42 -2.20
N ALA A 80 -18.62 -3.95 -2.77
CA ALA A 80 -19.78 -4.78 -3.05
C ALA A 80 -19.45 -5.91 -4.04
N LYS A 81 -18.70 -5.62 -5.11
CA LYS A 81 -18.28 -6.63 -6.09
C LYS A 81 -17.32 -7.65 -5.47
N VAL A 82 -16.33 -7.17 -4.69
CA VAL A 82 -15.40 -8.07 -3.98
C VAL A 82 -16.14 -8.98 -3.01
N GLN A 83 -17.11 -8.45 -2.26
CA GLN A 83 -17.95 -9.23 -1.36
C GLN A 83 -18.74 -10.31 -2.11
N ALA A 84 -19.27 -10.00 -3.29
CA ALA A 84 -20.02 -10.96 -4.10
C ALA A 84 -19.12 -12.10 -4.63
N ASP A 85 -17.89 -11.78 -5.05
CA ASP A 85 -16.99 -12.74 -5.67
C ASP A 85 -16.19 -13.58 -4.67
N LEU A 86 -15.65 -12.93 -3.62
CA LEU A 86 -14.71 -13.56 -2.70
C LEU A 86 -15.27 -13.74 -1.27
N GLY A 87 -16.41 -13.13 -0.95
CA GLY A 87 -16.97 -13.12 0.39
C GLY A 87 -16.27 -12.12 1.31
N ASP A 88 -16.27 -12.40 2.61
CA ASP A 88 -15.76 -11.50 3.63
C ASP A 88 -14.26 -11.21 3.46
N VAL A 89 -13.93 -9.94 3.30
CA VAL A 89 -12.54 -9.48 3.19
C VAL A 89 -11.85 -9.57 4.55
N GLU A 90 -10.72 -10.25 4.58
CA GLU A 90 -9.89 -10.46 5.79
C GLU A 90 -8.62 -9.60 5.79
N VAL A 91 -8.17 -9.15 4.62
CA VAL A 91 -6.96 -8.34 4.45
C VAL A 91 -7.22 -7.18 3.50
N VAL A 92 -6.83 -5.97 3.87
CA VAL A 92 -6.86 -4.80 2.99
C VAL A 92 -5.47 -4.20 2.89
N ILE A 93 -4.96 -4.10 1.67
CA ILE A 93 -3.69 -3.42 1.37
C ILE A 93 -4.01 -2.08 0.71
N SER A 94 -3.88 -1.01 1.48
CA SER A 94 -4.00 0.38 1.03
C SER A 94 -2.67 0.85 0.44
N ASN A 95 -2.48 0.60 -0.86
CA ASN A 95 -1.23 0.92 -1.56
C ASN A 95 -1.40 2.01 -2.63
N ALA A 96 -2.61 2.29 -3.10
CA ALA A 96 -2.82 3.35 -4.07
C ALA A 96 -2.17 4.67 -3.61
N GLY A 97 -1.47 5.33 -4.52
CA GLY A 97 -0.76 6.57 -4.21
C GLY A 97 -0.53 7.42 -5.46
N LEU A 98 -0.29 8.69 -5.23
CA LEU A 98 0.00 9.69 -6.24
C LEU A 98 1.14 10.58 -5.73
N VAL A 99 2.14 10.82 -6.56
CA VAL A 99 3.23 11.75 -6.29
C VAL A 99 3.51 12.57 -7.54
N GLY A 100 3.70 13.86 -7.36
CA GLY A 100 4.16 14.74 -8.42
C GLY A 100 5.25 15.68 -7.87
N PRO A 101 6.36 15.87 -8.59
CA PRO A 101 7.39 16.82 -8.20
C PRO A 101 6.89 18.25 -8.38
N GLY A 102 7.37 19.16 -7.56
CA GLY A 102 7.06 20.58 -7.72
C GLY A 102 7.53 21.42 -6.55
N ARG A 103 7.94 22.65 -6.85
CA ARG A 103 8.30 23.63 -5.80
C ARG A 103 7.05 23.98 -5.00
N LEU A 104 7.16 23.98 -3.68
CA LEU A 104 6.01 24.22 -2.79
C LEU A 104 5.22 25.50 -3.14
N LEU A 105 5.91 26.57 -3.53
CA LEU A 105 5.27 27.84 -3.87
C LEU A 105 4.68 27.87 -5.28
N GLU A 106 4.93 26.85 -6.11
CA GLU A 106 4.46 26.74 -7.49
C GLU A 106 3.35 25.66 -7.63
N VAL A 107 3.23 24.76 -6.65
CA VAL A 107 2.17 23.76 -6.61
C VAL A 107 0.84 24.43 -6.27
N GLY A 108 -0.09 24.44 -7.22
CA GLY A 108 -1.44 24.98 -7.01
C GLY A 108 -2.24 24.14 -6.00
N THR A 109 -3.17 24.80 -5.30
CA THR A 109 -4.02 24.17 -4.26
C THR A 109 -4.83 22.99 -4.77
N GLU A 110 -5.28 23.00 -6.02
CA GLU A 110 -6.00 21.89 -6.64
C GLU A 110 -5.13 20.62 -6.74
N ARG A 111 -3.90 20.75 -7.24
CA ARG A 111 -2.96 19.62 -7.32
C ARG A 111 -2.59 19.13 -5.94
N PHE A 112 -2.29 20.03 -5.01
CA PHE A 112 -1.98 19.70 -3.63
C PHE A 112 -3.13 18.92 -2.98
N GLY A 113 -4.37 19.42 -3.12
CA GLY A 113 -5.58 18.75 -2.60
C GLY A 113 -5.80 17.37 -3.20
N ARG A 114 -5.60 17.20 -4.51
CA ARG A 114 -5.73 15.91 -5.19
C ARG A 114 -4.71 14.88 -4.69
N GLU A 115 -3.46 15.29 -4.44
CA GLU A 115 -2.46 14.39 -3.86
C GLU A 115 -2.82 13.96 -2.43
N LEU A 116 -3.34 14.88 -1.61
CA LEU A 116 -3.84 14.55 -0.27
C LEU A 116 -5.08 13.64 -0.35
N ASP A 117 -5.98 13.89 -1.27
CA ASP A 117 -7.18 13.06 -1.45
C ASP A 117 -6.82 11.61 -1.75
N VAL A 118 -5.86 11.36 -2.64
CA VAL A 118 -5.42 10.01 -2.97
C VAL A 118 -4.57 9.39 -1.84
N ASN A 119 -3.62 10.13 -1.24
CA ASN A 119 -2.63 9.55 -0.33
C ASN A 119 -3.08 9.50 1.15
N LEU A 120 -4.11 10.24 1.53
CA LEU A 120 -4.61 10.32 2.90
C LEU A 120 -6.12 9.99 2.99
N VAL A 121 -6.96 10.69 2.24
CA VAL A 121 -8.41 10.47 2.30
C VAL A 121 -8.82 9.15 1.65
N GLY A 122 -8.15 8.75 0.56
CA GLY A 122 -8.37 7.45 -0.09
C GLY A 122 -8.14 6.25 0.84
N PRO A 123 -6.99 6.16 1.55
CA PRO A 123 -6.80 5.21 2.65
C PRO A 123 -7.90 5.24 3.71
N TYR A 124 -8.38 6.41 4.10
CA TYR A 124 -9.49 6.56 5.05
C TYR A 124 -10.79 5.99 4.48
N ARG A 125 -11.12 6.20 3.19
CA ARG A 125 -12.29 5.59 2.55
C ARG A 125 -12.24 4.06 2.58
N LEU A 126 -11.07 3.47 2.28
CA LEU A 126 -10.89 2.01 2.37
C LEU A 126 -11.09 1.51 3.81
N LEU A 127 -10.48 2.19 4.79
CA LEU A 127 -10.67 1.90 6.21
C LEU A 127 -12.14 1.94 6.59
N HIS A 128 -12.84 3.02 6.28
CA HIS A 128 -14.24 3.24 6.63
C HIS A 128 -15.17 2.18 6.01
N THR A 129 -14.82 1.68 4.83
CA THR A 129 -15.61 0.68 4.10
C THR A 129 -15.39 -0.74 4.63
N PHE A 130 -14.17 -1.15 4.91
CA PHE A 130 -13.87 -2.55 5.20
C PHE A 130 -13.72 -2.88 6.69
N VAL A 131 -13.20 -1.94 7.49
CA VAL A 131 -12.87 -2.22 8.90
C VAL A 131 -14.08 -2.49 9.78
N PRO A 132 -15.25 -1.82 9.61
CA PRO A 132 -16.44 -2.14 10.43
C PRO A 132 -16.82 -3.62 10.40
N GLY A 133 -16.90 -4.24 9.22
CA GLY A 133 -17.19 -5.66 9.08
C GLY A 133 -16.09 -6.56 9.68
N MET A 134 -14.82 -6.15 9.64
CA MET A 134 -13.73 -6.86 10.31
C MET A 134 -13.89 -6.81 11.84
N VAL A 135 -14.27 -5.66 12.40
CA VAL A 135 -14.53 -5.50 13.84
C VAL A 135 -15.69 -6.38 14.30
N GLU A 136 -16.79 -6.42 13.55
CA GLU A 136 -17.94 -7.30 13.84
C GLU A 136 -17.53 -8.77 13.90
N ARG A 137 -16.70 -9.21 12.96
CA ARG A 137 -16.16 -10.58 12.92
C ARG A 137 -14.99 -10.82 13.87
N ARG A 138 -14.50 -9.77 14.56
CA ARG A 138 -13.34 -9.79 15.47
C ARG A 138 -12.07 -10.33 14.83
N ARG A 139 -11.85 -10.04 13.56
CA ARG A 139 -10.66 -10.45 12.82
C ARG A 139 -10.51 -9.63 11.54
N GLY A 140 -9.28 -9.36 11.18
CA GLY A 140 -8.91 -8.68 9.95
C GLY A 140 -7.57 -7.99 10.08
N ASP A 141 -7.01 -7.64 8.94
CA ASP A 141 -5.78 -6.89 8.82
C ASP A 141 -5.96 -5.78 7.80
N ILE A 142 -5.69 -4.53 8.19
CA ILE A 142 -5.54 -3.43 7.25
C ILE A 142 -4.11 -2.94 7.28
N LEU A 143 -3.45 -2.94 6.12
CA LEU A 143 -2.07 -2.51 5.98
C LEU A 143 -1.99 -1.30 5.06
N PHE A 144 -1.29 -0.28 5.51
CA PHE A 144 -1.07 0.96 4.80
C PHE A 144 0.38 1.02 4.28
N VAL A 145 0.52 1.19 2.98
CA VAL A 145 1.82 1.45 2.37
C VAL A 145 2.10 2.95 2.48
N SER A 146 2.95 3.28 3.47
CA SER A 146 3.44 4.63 3.71
C SER A 146 4.67 4.93 2.83
N SER A 147 5.64 5.61 3.35
CA SER A 147 6.94 5.90 2.72
C SER A 147 7.92 6.41 3.78
N ASP A 148 9.21 6.29 3.51
CA ASP A 148 10.27 6.92 4.30
C ASP A 148 10.16 8.46 4.35
N VAL A 149 9.43 9.08 3.41
CA VAL A 149 9.13 10.52 3.42
C VAL A 149 8.25 10.94 4.59
N ALA A 150 7.49 10.03 5.20
CA ALA A 150 6.71 10.31 6.40
C ALA A 150 7.62 10.59 7.61
N LEU A 151 8.78 9.94 7.67
CA LEU A 151 9.79 10.15 8.71
C LEU A 151 10.67 11.36 8.41
N ARG A 152 10.98 11.58 7.14
CA ARG A 152 11.88 12.64 6.71
C ARG A 152 11.39 13.23 5.39
N ALA A 153 10.65 14.33 5.49
CA ALA A 153 10.09 15.03 4.33
C ALA A 153 11.18 15.39 3.32
N ARG A 154 10.79 15.33 2.04
CA ARG A 154 11.68 15.64 0.91
C ARG A 154 11.27 16.93 0.21
N PRO A 155 12.22 17.77 -0.21
CA PRO A 155 11.93 18.91 -1.04
C PRO A 155 11.30 18.46 -2.36
N PHE A 156 10.47 19.29 -2.95
CA PHE A 156 9.72 19.06 -4.20
C PHE A 156 8.66 17.95 -4.15
N MET A 157 8.37 17.41 -2.96
CA MET A 157 7.32 16.41 -2.71
C MET A 157 6.44 16.79 -1.52
N SER A 158 6.11 18.06 -1.38
CA SER A 158 5.46 18.58 -0.17
C SER A 158 4.07 17.98 0.08
N ALA A 159 3.23 17.85 -0.95
CA ALA A 159 1.90 17.26 -0.82
C ALA A 159 1.99 15.76 -0.48
N TYR A 160 2.91 15.04 -1.14
CA TYR A 160 3.14 13.63 -0.87
C TYR A 160 3.66 13.40 0.57
N SER A 161 4.65 14.22 1.01
CA SER A 161 5.17 14.16 2.38
C SER A 161 4.09 14.47 3.41
N ALA A 162 3.26 15.50 3.18
CA ALA A 162 2.14 15.83 4.05
C ALA A 162 1.10 14.69 4.10
N GLY A 163 0.75 14.11 2.94
CA GLY A 163 -0.18 12.99 2.84
C GLY A 163 0.31 11.75 3.59
N LYS A 164 1.59 11.37 3.42
CA LYS A 164 2.15 10.19 4.08
C LYS A 164 2.37 10.39 5.58
N SER A 165 2.78 11.59 6.02
CA SER A 165 2.86 11.91 7.45
C SER A 165 1.48 11.93 8.10
N GLY A 166 0.47 12.51 7.43
CA GLY A 166 -0.91 12.49 7.91
C GLY A 166 -1.50 11.06 7.96
N LEU A 167 -1.15 10.22 6.97
CA LEU A 167 -1.55 8.81 6.96
C LEU A 167 -1.02 8.06 8.19
N GLU A 168 0.23 8.28 8.58
CA GLU A 168 0.79 7.62 9.76
C GLU A 168 0.10 8.06 11.06
N GLY A 169 -0.16 9.36 11.22
CA GLY A 169 -0.94 9.84 12.35
C GLY A 169 -2.36 9.25 12.42
N LEU A 170 -3.01 9.09 11.25
CA LEU A 170 -4.30 8.40 11.14
C LEU A 170 -4.20 6.95 11.61
N VAL A 171 -3.17 6.22 11.14
CA VAL A 171 -3.00 4.81 11.47
C VAL A 171 -2.62 4.60 12.93
N GLU A 172 -1.79 5.46 13.51
CA GLU A 172 -1.48 5.41 14.95
C GLU A 172 -2.72 5.60 15.82
N SER A 173 -3.61 6.53 15.45
CA SER A 173 -4.90 6.72 16.12
C SER A 173 -5.77 5.47 15.98
N LEU A 174 -5.87 4.93 14.77
CA LEU A 174 -6.64 3.73 14.48
C LEU A 174 -6.14 2.52 15.26
N GLN A 175 -4.83 2.35 15.42
CA GLN A 175 -4.26 1.24 16.21
C GLN A 175 -4.77 1.25 17.64
N MET A 176 -4.84 2.42 18.28
CA MET A 176 -5.37 2.57 19.63
C MET A 176 -6.88 2.24 19.70
N GLU A 177 -7.66 2.69 18.72
CA GLU A 177 -9.10 2.44 18.66
C GLU A 177 -9.45 0.96 18.37
N LEU A 178 -8.56 0.23 17.69
CA LEU A 178 -8.73 -1.18 17.36
C LEU A 178 -8.26 -2.15 18.46
N GLU A 179 -7.69 -1.65 19.55
CA GLU A 179 -7.26 -2.51 20.67
C GLU A 179 -8.40 -3.40 21.19
N GLY A 180 -8.16 -4.71 21.28
CA GLY A 180 -9.16 -5.69 21.74
C GLY A 180 -10.24 -6.07 20.73
N THR A 181 -10.32 -5.42 19.58
CA THR A 181 -11.33 -5.72 18.54
C THR A 181 -11.01 -6.99 17.73
N GLY A 182 -9.74 -7.39 17.71
CA GLY A 182 -9.26 -8.48 16.86
C GLY A 182 -8.82 -8.04 15.47
N VAL A 183 -8.86 -6.74 15.15
CA VAL A 183 -8.36 -6.17 13.89
C VAL A 183 -6.99 -5.55 14.12
N ARG A 184 -6.07 -5.71 13.17
CA ARG A 184 -4.73 -5.11 13.22
C ARG A 184 -4.61 -4.07 12.11
N ALA A 185 -4.11 -2.89 12.45
CA ALA A 185 -3.72 -1.86 11.50
C ALA A 185 -2.18 -1.76 11.46
N SER A 186 -1.56 -1.93 10.30
CA SER A 186 -0.11 -1.98 10.15
C SER A 186 0.40 -0.98 9.11
N ILE A 187 1.64 -0.54 9.27
CA ILE A 187 2.35 0.34 8.35
C ILE A 187 3.57 -0.38 7.79
N VAL A 188 3.74 -0.34 6.47
CA VAL A 188 5.00 -0.63 5.79
C VAL A 188 5.50 0.67 5.14
N ARG A 189 6.75 1.04 5.39
CA ARG A 189 7.42 2.22 4.85
C ARG A 189 8.47 1.81 3.83
N PRO A 190 8.17 1.86 2.54
CA PRO A 190 9.18 1.69 1.51
C PRO A 190 10.17 2.86 1.51
N GLY A 191 11.45 2.56 1.43
CA GLY A 191 12.47 3.47 0.93
C GLY A 191 12.44 3.58 -0.60
N PRO A 192 13.46 4.16 -1.23
CA PRO A 192 13.54 4.29 -2.69
C PRO A 192 13.29 2.95 -3.40
N THR A 193 12.24 2.88 -4.18
CA THR A 193 11.77 1.64 -4.83
C THR A 193 11.45 1.90 -6.31
N TRP A 194 11.94 1.04 -7.21
CA TRP A 194 11.57 1.10 -8.61
C TRP A 194 10.10 0.77 -8.79
N SER A 195 9.32 1.74 -9.31
CA SER A 195 7.92 1.59 -9.64
C SER A 195 7.55 2.55 -10.76
N GLU A 196 6.34 2.42 -11.32
CA GLU A 196 5.83 3.41 -12.28
C GLU A 196 5.46 4.75 -11.62
N MET A 197 5.40 4.82 -10.30
CA MET A 197 5.16 6.05 -9.57
C MET A 197 6.35 7.01 -9.77
N GLY A 198 6.09 8.16 -10.40
CA GLY A 198 7.13 9.10 -10.80
C GLY A 198 7.81 8.77 -12.15
N GLY A 199 7.40 7.70 -12.84
CA GLY A 199 7.90 7.36 -14.16
C GLY A 199 7.39 8.29 -15.29
N ASP A 200 6.44 9.14 -14.99
CA ASP A 200 5.92 10.21 -15.84
C ASP A 200 6.61 11.58 -15.60
N TRP A 201 7.59 11.62 -14.69
CA TRP A 201 8.37 12.84 -14.47
C TRP A 201 9.27 13.09 -15.68
N ASP A 202 9.40 14.38 -16.03
CA ASP A 202 10.42 14.79 -16.98
C ASP A 202 11.82 14.40 -16.49
N ALA A 203 12.69 13.96 -17.41
CA ALA A 203 14.02 13.46 -17.04
C ALA A 203 14.89 14.51 -16.33
N ASP A 204 14.81 15.77 -16.79
CA ASP A 204 15.57 16.88 -16.21
C ASP A 204 15.02 17.24 -14.83
N GLU A 205 13.69 17.20 -14.65
CA GLU A 205 13.02 17.41 -13.38
C GLU A 205 13.39 16.31 -12.38
N ALA A 206 13.36 15.05 -12.80
CA ALA A 206 13.77 13.92 -11.96
C ALA A 206 15.24 14.04 -11.53
N ALA A 207 16.13 14.37 -12.45
CA ALA A 207 17.55 14.56 -12.16
C ALA A 207 17.77 15.72 -11.15
N PHE A 208 17.08 16.84 -11.36
CA PHE A 208 17.14 17.97 -10.43
C PHE A 208 16.67 17.60 -9.02
N VAL A 209 15.55 16.90 -8.91
CA VAL A 209 15.00 16.47 -7.61
C VAL A 209 15.96 15.52 -6.90
N LEU A 210 16.53 14.55 -7.62
CA LEU A 210 17.52 13.62 -7.07
C LEU A 210 18.77 14.33 -6.58
N ASP A 211 19.30 15.32 -7.33
CA ASP A 211 20.43 16.14 -6.91
C ASP A 211 20.14 16.86 -5.58
N GLN A 212 18.93 17.43 -5.43
CA GLN A 212 18.55 18.04 -4.18
C GLN A 212 18.47 17.04 -3.02
N TRP A 213 18.00 15.81 -3.26
CA TRP A 213 17.99 14.79 -2.21
C TRP A 213 19.39 14.40 -1.76
N VAL A 214 20.34 14.28 -2.68
CA VAL A 214 21.77 14.08 -2.36
C VAL A 214 22.30 15.25 -1.55
N ARG A 215 22.05 16.50 -2.00
CA ARG A 215 22.47 17.74 -1.31
C ARG A 215 21.99 17.81 0.15
N PHE A 216 20.77 17.34 0.43
CA PHE A 216 20.21 17.33 1.78
C PHE A 216 20.49 16.04 2.56
N GLY A 217 21.31 15.14 2.01
CA GLY A 217 21.63 13.86 2.65
C GLY A 217 20.42 12.94 2.82
N LEU A 218 19.46 13.03 1.91
CA LEU A 218 18.24 12.22 1.89
C LEU A 218 18.40 10.93 1.08
N ALA A 219 19.36 10.88 0.17
CA ALA A 219 19.78 9.69 -0.55
C ALA A 219 21.18 9.30 -0.09
N ARG A 220 21.35 8.07 0.42
CA ARG A 220 22.65 7.55 0.87
C ARG A 220 23.46 6.93 -0.27
N HIS A 221 22.76 6.38 -1.25
CA HIS A 221 23.32 5.71 -2.44
C HIS A 221 22.26 5.65 -3.55
N PRO A 222 22.63 5.42 -4.82
CA PRO A 222 21.70 5.41 -5.95
C PRO A 222 20.98 4.08 -6.17
N HIS A 223 20.93 3.19 -5.17
CA HIS A 223 20.26 1.92 -5.29
C HIS A 223 18.80 2.02 -4.86
N PHE A 224 17.96 1.31 -5.60
CA PHE A 224 16.52 1.24 -5.38
C PHE A 224 16.11 -0.21 -5.14
N LEU A 225 15.13 -0.40 -4.27
CA LEU A 225 14.49 -1.68 -4.07
C LEU A 225 13.71 -2.11 -5.32
N LYS A 226 13.59 -3.41 -5.51
CA LYS A 226 12.55 -3.97 -6.38
C LYS A 226 11.22 -3.99 -5.62
N ALA A 227 10.12 -3.73 -6.30
CA ALA A 227 8.77 -3.74 -5.72
C ALA A 227 8.46 -5.08 -4.99
N ARG A 228 9.04 -6.18 -5.46
CA ARG A 228 8.91 -7.51 -4.84
C ARG A 228 9.39 -7.54 -3.38
N ALA A 229 10.46 -6.85 -3.04
CA ALA A 229 10.97 -6.80 -1.66
C ALA A 229 9.94 -6.18 -0.69
N ILE A 230 9.22 -5.15 -1.16
CA ILE A 230 8.14 -4.54 -0.38
C ILE A 230 6.94 -5.51 -0.27
N ALA A 231 6.59 -6.19 -1.36
CA ALA A 231 5.51 -7.17 -1.38
C ALA A 231 5.77 -8.34 -0.40
N ASP A 232 7.01 -8.81 -0.32
CA ASP A 232 7.41 -9.86 0.62
C ASP A 232 7.29 -9.38 2.08
N ALA A 233 7.68 -8.13 2.39
CA ALA A 233 7.50 -7.53 3.70
C ALA A 233 5.99 -7.39 4.06
N ILE A 234 5.16 -6.90 3.13
CA ILE A 234 3.71 -6.80 3.30
C ILE A 234 3.12 -8.18 3.60
N THR A 235 3.47 -9.19 2.80
CA THR A 235 2.99 -10.56 2.98
C THR A 235 3.39 -11.13 4.34
N THR A 236 4.63 -10.87 4.79
CA THR A 236 5.11 -11.27 6.11
C THR A 236 4.27 -10.65 7.23
N VAL A 237 3.97 -9.34 7.13
CA VAL A 237 3.17 -8.63 8.14
C VAL A 237 1.76 -9.21 8.25
N VAL A 238 1.05 -9.39 7.13
CA VAL A 238 -0.34 -9.88 7.16
C VAL A 238 -0.44 -11.40 7.44
N SER A 239 0.64 -12.14 7.23
CA SER A 239 0.74 -13.57 7.56
C SER A 239 1.12 -13.82 9.01
N ALA A 240 1.48 -12.79 9.78
CA ALA A 240 1.81 -12.95 11.20
C ALA A 240 0.68 -13.65 11.96
N PRO A 241 1.02 -14.60 12.87
CA PRO A 241 -0.01 -15.33 13.61
C PRO A 241 -0.85 -14.39 14.47
N ARG A 242 -2.08 -14.81 14.80
CA ARG A 242 -2.94 -14.05 15.72
C ARG A 242 -2.25 -13.88 17.06
N GLY A 243 -2.41 -12.71 17.67
CA GLY A 243 -1.69 -12.33 18.90
C GLY A 243 -0.31 -11.69 18.64
N VAL A 244 0.14 -11.62 17.39
CA VAL A 244 1.35 -10.89 16.98
C VAL A 244 0.94 -9.70 16.11
N HIS A 245 1.44 -8.51 16.41
CA HIS A 245 1.27 -7.31 15.60
C HIS A 245 2.64 -6.78 15.16
N ILE A 246 2.83 -6.64 13.85
CA ILE A 246 4.07 -6.14 13.24
C ILE A 246 3.77 -4.79 12.62
N SER A 247 4.23 -3.71 13.24
CA SER A 247 4.05 -2.34 12.77
C SER A 247 4.89 -1.38 13.61
N PRO A 248 5.54 -0.35 13.03
CA PRO A 248 5.78 -0.18 11.60
C PRO A 248 6.94 -1.05 11.09
N VAL A 249 7.02 -1.24 9.75
CA VAL A 249 8.14 -1.94 9.09
C VAL A 249 8.80 -1.02 8.07
N ASP A 250 10.08 -0.73 8.27
CA ASP A 250 10.89 0.03 7.33
C ASP A 250 11.64 -0.93 6.39
N VAL A 251 11.49 -0.74 5.08
CA VAL A 251 12.18 -1.54 4.06
C VAL A 251 13.02 -0.61 3.21
N ASN A 252 14.34 -0.67 3.39
CA ASN A 252 15.29 0.23 2.75
C ASN A 252 16.26 -0.55 1.85
N PRO A 253 16.76 0.05 0.74
CA PRO A 253 17.77 -0.57 -0.06
C PRO A 253 19.10 -0.62 0.70
N GLU A 254 19.78 -1.75 0.58
CA GLU A 254 21.15 -1.92 1.02
C GLU A 254 22.10 -1.34 -0.06
N ALA A 255 23.20 -0.73 0.36
CA ALA A 255 24.25 -0.36 -0.56
C ALA A 255 24.92 -1.62 -1.12
N PRO A 256 25.38 -1.64 -2.39
CA PRO A 256 26.11 -2.78 -2.91
C PRO A 256 27.41 -3.00 -2.11
N VAL A 257 27.79 -4.25 -2.02
CA VAL A 257 29.11 -4.60 -1.49
C VAL A 257 30.15 -4.07 -2.47
N GLU A 258 31.05 -3.21 -1.99
CA GLU A 258 32.19 -2.75 -2.80
C GLU A 258 33.19 -3.90 -2.92
N ASP A 259 33.69 -4.15 -4.14
CA ASP A 259 34.78 -5.08 -4.33
C ASP A 259 36.02 -4.55 -3.56
N PRO A 260 36.66 -5.37 -2.73
CA PRO A 260 37.85 -4.94 -2.05
C PRO A 260 38.93 -4.57 -3.10
N SER A 261 39.34 -3.29 -3.11
CA SER A 261 40.35 -2.74 -3.97
C SER A 261 41.76 -3.32 -3.65
#